data_381e2c8ba0ff2325cc9388a23e9403ae
#
_entry.id   381e2c8ba0ff2325cc9388a23e9403ae
#
_cell.length_a   1.000
_cell.length_b   1.000
_cell.length_c   1.000
_cell.angle_alpha   90.00
_cell.angle_beta   90.00
_cell.angle_gamma   90.00
#
_symmetry.space_group_name_H-M   'P 1'
#
loop_
_entity.id
_entity.type
_entity.pdbx_description
1 polymer ?
#
loop_
_entity_poly.entity_id
_entity_poly.type
_entity_poly.pdbx_seq_one_letter_code
_entity_poly.pdbx_strand_id
1 'polypeptide(L)'
;MMKLERLISITYALLNNEVISASELANKYRVSQRTIYRDIEAICAAGIPVVSFQGVNGGYGIIEEFKMEKSLLHSNDIESLITLLQSTTTVFQDDRATETLHRLQTIQSDKRPSLTMDLGSWRANNATLHALRAAITDRYVIRFEYMNSKNERATRVVEPVSLLFKYYSWYLHGYCRARNDYRVFKLTRMLDLVTLTELYHRIHPTPLQDISLDYQKEEIVGAVLHFSGRSLAHALDCFYAENKCFNEDGTLTVTITNPSEVEWLVEMILSFGEDVEVLEPLELRKMLKDKIEKMLNRYPQV
;
A
#
# COMPACT_ATOMS: atom_id res chain seq x y z
N MET A 1 -21.76 27.70 31.24
CA MET A 1 -21.81 26.87 30.02
C MET A 1 -23.22 26.99 29.44
N MET A 2 -23.35 27.36 28.17
CA MET A 2 -24.64 27.45 27.51
C MET A 2 -25.29 26.06 27.37
N LYS A 3 -26.63 26.01 27.26
CA LYS A 3 -27.36 24.73 27.18
C LYS A 3 -26.88 23.86 26.00
N LEU A 4 -26.69 24.47 24.83
CA LEU A 4 -26.26 23.76 23.62
C LEU A 4 -24.85 23.13 23.78
N GLU A 5 -23.90 23.89 24.32
CA GLU A 5 -22.53 23.38 24.61
C GLU A 5 -22.58 22.20 25.57
N ARG A 6 -23.48 22.25 26.57
CA ARG A 6 -23.62 21.15 27.52
C ARG A 6 -24.22 19.89 26.86
N LEU A 7 -25.26 20.04 26.03
CA LEU A 7 -25.84 18.90 25.28
C LEU A 7 -24.80 18.22 24.40
N ILE A 8 -24.03 18.99 23.64
CA ILE A 8 -22.94 18.45 22.79
C ILE A 8 -21.89 17.74 23.66
N SER A 9 -21.47 18.36 24.77
CA SER A 9 -20.47 17.79 25.65
C SER A 9 -20.95 16.51 26.37
N ILE A 10 -22.23 16.42 26.74
CA ILE A 10 -22.84 15.22 27.31
C ILE A 10 -22.88 14.11 26.24
N THR A 11 -23.35 14.41 25.06
CA THR A 11 -23.39 13.45 23.93
C THR A 11 -21.99 12.88 23.64
N TYR A 12 -20.97 13.74 23.55
CA TYR A 12 -19.60 13.34 23.35
C TYR A 12 -19.07 12.47 24.49
N ALA A 13 -19.40 12.80 25.73
CA ALA A 13 -19.02 11.99 26.89
C ALA A 13 -19.64 10.60 26.86
N LEU A 14 -20.94 10.48 26.49
CA LEU A 14 -21.66 9.21 26.40
C LEU A 14 -21.20 8.36 25.20
N LEU A 15 -20.72 8.97 24.13
CA LEU A 15 -20.12 8.25 22.99
C LEU A 15 -18.79 7.59 23.35
N ASN A 16 -18.01 8.25 24.22
CA ASN A 16 -16.65 7.79 24.57
C ASN A 16 -16.56 6.93 25.84
N ASN A 17 -17.69 6.74 26.55
CA ASN A 17 -17.73 5.94 27.77
C ASN A 17 -18.88 4.92 27.68
N GLU A 18 -18.74 3.79 28.35
CA GLU A 18 -19.80 2.77 28.36
C GLU A 18 -21.02 3.25 29.15
N VAL A 19 -20.84 3.69 30.39
CA VAL A 19 -21.90 4.20 31.26
C VAL A 19 -21.36 5.35 32.12
N ILE A 20 -22.11 6.44 32.24
CA ILE A 20 -21.79 7.55 33.11
C ILE A 20 -23.01 7.87 34.01
N SER A 21 -22.83 8.00 35.32
CA SER A 21 -23.90 8.30 36.23
C SER A 21 -24.38 9.75 36.12
N ALA A 22 -25.68 10.00 36.43
CA ALA A 22 -26.24 11.36 36.45
C ALA A 22 -25.51 12.27 37.43
N SER A 23 -25.01 11.72 38.55
CA SER A 23 -24.24 12.48 39.53
C SER A 23 -22.88 12.92 38.99
N GLU A 24 -22.16 12.05 38.26
CA GLU A 24 -20.90 12.42 37.63
C GLU A 24 -21.07 13.48 36.55
N LEU A 25 -22.11 13.36 35.72
CA LEU A 25 -22.43 14.39 34.73
C LEU A 25 -22.82 15.71 35.40
N ALA A 26 -23.62 15.66 36.48
CA ALA A 26 -24.03 16.86 37.25
C ALA A 26 -22.82 17.57 37.85
N ASN A 27 -21.88 16.82 38.44
CA ASN A 27 -20.65 17.36 39.01
C ASN A 27 -19.73 17.94 37.93
N LYS A 28 -19.51 17.19 36.83
CA LYS A 28 -18.65 17.61 35.72
C LYS A 28 -19.11 18.92 35.08
N TYR A 29 -20.43 19.09 34.89
CA TYR A 29 -20.98 20.26 34.22
C TYR A 29 -21.52 21.32 35.18
N ARG A 30 -21.39 21.11 36.50
CA ARG A 30 -21.84 22.02 37.58
C ARG A 30 -23.32 22.41 37.47
N VAL A 31 -24.16 21.39 37.26
CA VAL A 31 -25.62 21.55 37.20
C VAL A 31 -26.30 20.51 38.11
N SER A 32 -27.62 20.66 38.37
CA SER A 32 -28.37 19.68 39.12
C SER A 32 -28.59 18.39 38.30
N GLN A 33 -28.76 17.26 38.99
CA GLN A 33 -29.12 15.98 38.32
C GLN A 33 -30.43 16.11 37.52
N ARG A 34 -31.39 16.92 38.04
CA ARG A 34 -32.65 17.23 37.35
C ARG A 34 -32.38 17.92 35.98
N THR A 35 -31.35 18.74 35.91
CA THR A 35 -30.93 19.37 34.63
C THR A 35 -30.36 18.32 33.69
N ILE A 36 -29.54 17.39 34.22
CA ILE A 36 -28.99 16.28 33.40
C ILE A 36 -30.11 15.41 32.84
N TYR A 37 -31.13 15.05 33.61
CA TYR A 37 -32.28 14.28 33.13
C TYR A 37 -32.97 14.98 31.95
N ARG A 38 -33.21 16.27 32.06
CA ARG A 38 -33.81 17.08 30.97
C ARG A 38 -32.90 17.19 29.74
N ASP A 39 -31.61 17.25 29.97
CA ASP A 39 -30.65 17.30 28.89
C ASP A 39 -30.58 15.92 28.15
N ILE A 40 -30.64 14.81 28.88
CA ILE A 40 -30.72 13.45 28.28
C ILE A 40 -32.01 13.26 27.50
N GLU A 41 -33.18 13.74 28.05
CA GLU A 41 -34.46 13.72 27.32
C GLU A 41 -34.34 14.51 25.99
N ALA A 42 -33.69 15.67 26.03
CA ALA A 42 -33.48 16.49 24.83
C ALA A 42 -32.56 15.80 23.81
N ILE A 43 -31.52 15.08 24.27
CA ILE A 43 -30.61 14.29 23.42
C ILE A 43 -31.37 13.12 22.80
N CYS A 44 -32.21 12.41 23.57
CA CYS A 44 -33.07 11.35 23.05
C CYS A 44 -34.06 11.86 22.01
N ALA A 45 -34.70 13.01 22.29
CA ALA A 45 -35.61 13.68 21.37
C ALA A 45 -34.95 14.11 20.05
N ALA A 46 -33.64 14.36 20.06
CA ALA A 46 -32.82 14.64 18.89
C ALA A 46 -32.44 13.38 18.09
N GLY A 47 -32.94 12.19 18.51
CA GLY A 47 -32.72 10.93 17.80
C GLY A 47 -31.46 10.19 18.24
N ILE A 48 -30.80 10.55 19.33
CA ILE A 48 -29.66 9.85 19.91
C ILE A 48 -30.19 8.88 20.98
N PRO A 49 -30.08 7.54 20.80
CA PRO A 49 -30.66 6.55 21.69
C PRO A 49 -29.79 6.38 22.96
N VAL A 50 -30.11 7.22 23.99
CA VAL A 50 -29.50 7.08 25.30
C VAL A 50 -30.37 6.13 26.13
N VAL A 51 -29.76 5.11 26.71
CA VAL A 51 -30.42 4.16 27.61
C VAL A 51 -29.93 4.33 29.06
N SER A 52 -30.81 3.98 30.02
CA SER A 52 -30.45 3.97 31.43
C SER A 52 -30.10 2.54 31.88
N PHE A 53 -28.97 2.41 32.57
CA PHE A 53 -28.53 1.19 33.20
C PHE A 53 -28.80 1.26 34.70
N GLN A 54 -29.45 0.22 35.26
CA GLN A 54 -29.76 0.16 36.69
C GLN A 54 -28.68 -0.60 37.46
N GLY A 55 -28.47 -0.26 38.71
CA GLY A 55 -27.55 -0.95 39.62
C GLY A 55 -26.57 0.00 40.31
N VAL A 56 -25.65 -0.57 41.07
CA VAL A 56 -24.65 0.20 41.87
C VAL A 56 -23.75 1.04 40.96
N ASN A 57 -23.45 0.56 39.79
CA ASN A 57 -22.69 1.29 38.73
C ASN A 57 -23.62 1.78 37.61
N GLY A 58 -24.90 2.05 37.93
CA GLY A 58 -25.89 2.50 36.97
C GLY A 58 -25.65 3.92 36.49
N GLY A 59 -26.19 4.21 35.31
CA GLY A 59 -26.04 5.52 34.69
C GLY A 59 -26.69 5.57 33.31
N TYR A 60 -26.19 6.45 32.48
CA TYR A 60 -26.62 6.61 31.09
C TYR A 60 -25.50 6.21 30.14
N GLY A 61 -25.88 5.56 29.06
CA GLY A 61 -24.99 5.20 27.97
C GLY A 61 -25.73 5.24 26.63
N ILE A 62 -25.00 5.33 25.55
CA ILE A 62 -25.56 5.19 24.20
C ILE A 62 -25.46 3.68 23.84
N ILE A 63 -26.54 3.15 23.23
CA ILE A 63 -26.57 1.75 22.79
C ILE A 63 -25.40 1.48 21.81
N GLU A 64 -24.81 0.29 21.94
CA GLU A 64 -23.56 -0.07 21.20
C GLU A 64 -23.80 -0.05 19.69
N GLU A 65 -24.97 -0.52 19.24
CA GLU A 65 -25.36 -0.51 17.83
C GLU A 65 -25.36 0.91 17.25
N PHE A 66 -25.82 1.90 18.03
CA PHE A 66 -25.82 3.29 17.57
C PHE A 66 -24.42 3.91 17.59
N LYS A 67 -23.58 3.53 18.55
CA LYS A 67 -22.17 3.91 18.54
C LYS A 67 -21.47 3.36 17.29
N MET A 68 -21.75 2.11 16.93
CA MET A 68 -21.23 1.46 15.74
C MET A 68 -21.79 2.06 14.44
N GLU A 69 -23.09 2.37 14.38
CA GLU A 69 -23.75 2.93 13.19
C GLU A 69 -23.34 4.37 12.89
N LYS A 70 -23.01 5.16 13.94
CA LYS A 70 -22.47 6.53 13.82
C LYS A 70 -20.96 6.60 13.77
N SER A 71 -20.25 5.52 14.10
CA SER A 71 -18.86 5.36 13.76
C SER A 71 -18.77 5.17 12.26
N LEU A 72 -18.22 6.15 11.54
CA LEU A 72 -17.96 6.07 10.10
C LEU A 72 -17.04 4.88 9.74
N LEU A 73 -16.50 4.20 10.76
CA LEU A 73 -15.54 3.11 10.61
C LEU A 73 -15.99 1.93 11.48
N HIS A 74 -16.26 0.80 10.85
CA HIS A 74 -16.49 -0.46 11.53
C HIS A 74 -15.17 -1.02 12.09
N SER A 75 -15.24 -1.96 13.03
CA SER A 75 -14.02 -2.57 13.61
C SER A 75 -13.09 -3.18 12.54
N ASN A 76 -13.62 -3.74 11.48
CA ASN A 76 -12.84 -4.26 10.34
C ASN A 76 -12.17 -3.15 9.53
N ASP A 77 -12.79 -1.97 9.44
CA ASP A 77 -12.21 -0.80 8.76
C ASP A 77 -11.03 -0.26 9.56
N ILE A 78 -11.17 -0.20 10.89
CA ILE A 78 -10.10 0.21 11.80
C ILE A 78 -8.92 -0.76 11.72
N GLU A 79 -9.16 -2.08 11.69
CA GLU A 79 -8.12 -3.10 11.52
C GLU A 79 -7.38 -2.93 10.19
N SER A 80 -8.12 -2.72 9.12
CA SER A 80 -7.55 -2.43 7.79
C SER A 80 -6.71 -1.16 7.78
N LEU A 81 -7.18 -0.08 8.44
CA LEU A 81 -6.45 1.17 8.57
C LEU A 81 -5.18 1.02 9.42
N ILE A 82 -5.25 0.27 10.53
CA ILE A 82 -4.08 -0.05 11.35
C ILE A 82 -3.02 -0.77 10.51
N THR A 83 -3.43 -1.79 9.76
CA THR A 83 -2.53 -2.57 8.89
C THR A 83 -1.87 -1.69 7.83
N LEU A 84 -2.64 -0.84 7.15
CA LEU A 84 -2.11 0.10 6.15
C LEU A 84 -1.16 1.13 6.76
N LEU A 85 -1.51 1.72 7.91
CA LEU A 85 -0.66 2.67 8.61
C LEU A 85 0.65 2.02 9.09
N GLN A 86 0.59 0.81 9.65
CA GLN A 86 1.79 0.06 10.03
C GLN A 86 2.72 -0.14 8.84
N SER A 87 2.16 -0.53 7.68
CA SER A 87 2.93 -0.76 6.46
C SER A 87 3.59 0.52 5.93
N THR A 88 2.91 1.66 6.04
CA THR A 88 3.45 2.94 5.58
C THR A 88 4.46 3.54 6.57
N THR A 89 4.29 3.33 7.88
CA THR A 89 5.24 3.82 8.89
C THR A 89 6.59 3.15 8.77
N THR A 90 6.67 1.87 8.40
CA THR A 90 7.94 1.17 8.18
C THR A 90 8.74 1.76 7.01
N VAL A 91 8.05 2.25 5.97
CA VAL A 91 8.69 2.79 4.76
C VAL A 91 8.98 4.28 4.88
N PHE A 92 8.02 5.06 5.42
CA PHE A 92 8.11 6.52 5.41
C PHE A 92 8.51 7.12 6.76
N GLN A 93 8.61 6.35 7.85
CA GLN A 93 8.97 6.81 9.20
C GLN A 93 8.23 8.11 9.60
N ASP A 94 6.92 8.16 9.32
CA ASP A 94 6.08 9.33 9.51
C ASP A 94 5.56 9.39 10.95
N ASP A 95 6.04 10.36 11.74
CA ASP A 95 5.64 10.55 13.14
C ASP A 95 4.12 10.76 13.28
N ARG A 96 3.49 11.47 12.34
CA ARG A 96 2.02 11.68 12.36
C ARG A 96 1.25 10.40 12.11
N ALA A 97 1.73 9.57 11.18
CA ALA A 97 1.15 8.26 10.93
C ALA A 97 1.32 7.34 12.15
N THR A 98 2.46 7.41 12.82
CA THR A 98 2.75 6.68 14.06
C THR A 98 1.81 7.14 15.20
N GLU A 99 1.62 8.43 15.38
CA GLU A 99 0.69 8.97 16.37
C GLU A 99 -0.77 8.55 16.09
N THR A 100 -1.18 8.60 14.82
CA THR A 100 -2.52 8.16 14.40
C THR A 100 -2.70 6.66 14.64
N LEU A 101 -1.68 5.86 14.35
CA LEU A 101 -1.65 4.43 14.62
C LEU A 101 -1.88 4.15 16.11
N HIS A 102 -1.14 4.83 17.00
CA HIS A 102 -1.34 4.69 18.45
C HIS A 102 -2.76 5.03 18.87
N ARG A 103 -3.35 6.10 18.33
CA ARG A 103 -4.75 6.48 18.64
C ARG A 103 -5.74 5.40 18.19
N LEU A 104 -5.56 4.84 16.99
CA LEU A 104 -6.44 3.77 16.49
C LEU A 104 -6.29 2.48 17.31
N GLN A 105 -5.08 2.13 17.74
CA GLN A 105 -4.83 0.98 18.60
C GLN A 105 -5.46 1.10 19.99
N THR A 106 -5.60 2.34 20.54
CA THR A 106 -6.30 2.54 21.80
C THR A 106 -7.81 2.36 21.71
N ILE A 107 -8.39 2.53 20.51
CA ILE A 107 -9.82 2.29 20.27
C ILE A 107 -10.10 0.79 20.17
N GLN A 108 -9.15 0.00 19.71
CA GLN A 108 -9.28 -1.43 19.47
C GLN A 108 -8.29 -2.23 20.36
N SER A 109 -8.56 -2.27 21.67
CA SER A 109 -7.61 -2.81 22.65
C SER A 109 -7.44 -4.34 22.67
N ASP A 110 -8.31 -5.13 22.02
CA ASP A 110 -8.36 -6.61 22.25
C ASP A 110 -8.08 -7.50 21.03
N LYS A 111 -7.89 -6.96 19.82
CA LYS A 111 -7.64 -7.78 18.64
C LYS A 111 -6.22 -7.63 18.11
N ARG A 112 -5.52 -8.75 17.97
CA ARG A 112 -4.26 -8.81 17.23
C ARG A 112 -4.58 -8.66 15.75
N PRO A 113 -3.82 -7.83 14.99
CA PRO A 113 -4.03 -7.70 13.56
C PRO A 113 -3.89 -9.07 12.88
N SER A 114 -4.88 -9.43 12.09
CA SER A 114 -4.91 -10.68 11.30
C SER A 114 -4.03 -10.60 10.05
N LEU A 115 -3.65 -9.38 9.63
CA LEU A 115 -2.87 -9.10 8.44
C LEU A 115 -1.71 -8.15 8.78
N THR A 116 -0.54 -8.45 8.26
CA THR A 116 0.63 -7.56 8.27
C THR A 116 1.13 -7.41 6.84
N MET A 117 1.36 -6.17 6.40
CA MET A 117 1.89 -5.89 5.07
C MET A 117 3.24 -5.20 5.21
N ASP A 118 4.26 -5.72 4.53
CA ASP A 118 5.55 -5.06 4.40
C ASP A 118 5.67 -4.44 3.00
N LEU A 119 5.60 -3.12 2.95
CA LEU A 119 5.83 -2.32 1.73
C LEU A 119 7.31 -1.97 1.56
N GLY A 120 8.16 -2.41 2.48
CA GLY A 120 9.60 -2.27 2.40
C GLY A 120 10.10 -2.99 1.14
N SER A 121 10.91 -2.31 0.36
CA SER A 121 11.60 -2.90 -0.77
C SER A 121 13.09 -2.79 -0.49
N TRP A 122 13.77 -3.93 -0.39
CA TRP A 122 15.24 -3.95 -0.31
C TRP A 122 15.90 -3.28 -1.54
N ARG A 123 15.10 -3.03 -2.59
CA ARG A 123 15.51 -2.33 -3.82
C ARG A 123 15.25 -0.82 -3.78
N ALA A 124 14.58 -0.28 -2.75
CA ALA A 124 14.32 1.15 -2.63
C ALA A 124 15.03 1.70 -1.40
N ASN A 125 15.81 2.75 -1.60
CA ASN A 125 16.40 3.50 -0.50
C ASN A 125 15.30 4.34 0.17
N ASN A 126 15.03 4.11 1.45
CA ASN A 126 14.03 4.88 2.22
C ASN A 126 14.32 6.38 2.18
N ALA A 127 15.58 6.81 2.18
CA ALA A 127 15.95 8.23 2.05
C ALA A 127 15.46 8.84 0.72
N THR A 128 15.51 8.09 -0.38
CA THR A 128 14.97 8.52 -1.68
C THR A 128 13.46 8.69 -1.63
N LEU A 129 12.74 7.74 -1.00
CA LEU A 129 11.29 7.82 -0.85
C LEU A 129 10.86 9.02 0.01
N HIS A 130 11.58 9.29 1.10
CA HIS A 130 11.37 10.46 1.94
C HIS A 130 11.58 11.77 1.18
N ALA A 131 12.72 11.89 0.47
CA ALA A 131 13.03 13.07 -0.33
C ALA A 131 11.97 13.34 -1.41
N LEU A 132 11.51 12.29 -2.09
CA LEU A 132 10.46 12.40 -3.10
C LEU A 132 9.12 12.79 -2.50
N ARG A 133 8.73 12.20 -1.36
CA ARG A 133 7.49 12.56 -0.66
C ARG A 133 7.50 14.00 -0.20
N ALA A 134 8.61 14.47 0.38
CA ALA A 134 8.78 15.88 0.75
C ALA A 134 8.67 16.80 -0.47
N ALA A 135 9.38 16.47 -1.57
CA ALA A 135 9.32 17.26 -2.79
C ALA A 135 7.91 17.34 -3.40
N ILE A 136 7.12 16.26 -3.32
CA ILE A 136 5.70 16.27 -3.74
C ILE A 136 4.86 17.18 -2.84
N THR A 137 5.00 17.04 -1.52
CA THR A 137 4.21 17.78 -0.53
C THR A 137 4.49 19.28 -0.61
N ASP A 138 5.75 19.65 -0.71
CA ASP A 138 6.23 21.04 -0.70
C ASP A 138 6.36 21.64 -2.10
N ARG A 139 6.01 20.86 -3.14
CA ARG A 139 6.03 21.27 -4.55
C ARG A 139 7.40 21.69 -5.08
N TYR A 140 8.46 21.04 -4.65
CA TYR A 140 9.79 21.25 -5.18
C TYR A 140 10.05 20.48 -6.46
N VAL A 141 10.71 21.12 -7.42
CA VAL A 141 11.23 20.46 -8.62
C VAL A 141 12.39 19.55 -8.24
N ILE A 142 12.48 18.39 -8.87
CA ILE A 142 13.57 17.44 -8.67
C ILE A 142 14.38 17.25 -9.94
N ARG A 143 15.65 16.91 -9.78
CA ARG A 143 16.57 16.54 -10.86
C ARG A 143 17.24 15.21 -10.52
N PHE A 144 17.37 14.35 -11.50
CA PHE A 144 18.06 13.07 -11.38
C PHE A 144 18.56 12.57 -12.73
N GLU A 145 19.53 11.66 -12.71
CA GLU A 145 19.92 10.87 -13.87
C GLU A 145 19.01 9.64 -13.97
N TYR A 146 18.56 9.32 -15.16
CA TYR A 146 17.64 8.21 -15.38
C TYR A 146 18.15 7.26 -16.45
N MET A 147 18.19 5.96 -16.12
CA MET A 147 18.46 4.89 -17.07
C MET A 147 17.13 4.34 -17.59
N ASN A 148 16.86 4.50 -18.89
CA ASN A 148 15.65 3.96 -19.49
C ASN A 148 15.77 2.45 -19.80
N SER A 149 14.70 1.82 -20.33
CA SER A 149 14.72 0.40 -20.71
C SER A 149 15.68 0.07 -21.85
N LYS A 150 16.09 1.08 -22.65
CA LYS A 150 17.08 0.92 -23.72
C LYS A 150 18.52 1.12 -23.26
N ASN A 151 18.75 1.21 -21.94
CA ASN A 151 20.04 1.50 -21.32
C ASN A 151 20.63 2.87 -21.70
N GLU A 152 19.78 3.82 -22.07
CA GLU A 152 20.20 5.19 -22.32
C GLU A 152 20.11 6.01 -21.04
N ARG A 153 21.21 6.69 -20.68
CA ARG A 153 21.28 7.58 -19.51
C ARG A 153 20.99 9.02 -19.91
N ALA A 154 20.10 9.67 -19.17
CA ALA A 154 19.80 11.08 -19.40
C ALA A 154 19.34 11.79 -18.14
N THR A 155 19.75 13.05 -18.00
CA THR A 155 19.26 13.93 -16.92
C THR A 155 17.78 14.24 -17.13
N ARG A 156 17.03 14.17 -16.04
CA ARG A 156 15.62 14.52 -15.98
C ARG A 156 15.39 15.61 -14.95
N VAL A 157 14.58 16.59 -15.33
CA VAL A 157 14.04 17.63 -14.45
C VAL A 157 12.54 17.42 -14.42
N VAL A 158 12.00 17.13 -13.24
CA VAL A 158 10.64 16.64 -13.07
C VAL A 158 9.92 17.41 -11.97
N GLU A 159 8.66 17.75 -12.22
CA GLU A 159 7.70 18.18 -11.20
C GLU A 159 7.03 16.91 -10.66
N PRO A 160 7.38 16.47 -9.44
CA PRO A 160 6.87 15.19 -8.91
C PRO A 160 5.40 15.33 -8.52
N VAL A 161 4.59 14.31 -8.83
CA VAL A 161 3.13 14.33 -8.59
C VAL A 161 2.71 13.29 -7.55
N SER A 162 3.17 12.05 -7.70
CA SER A 162 2.81 10.97 -6.79
C SER A 162 3.82 9.82 -6.81
N LEU A 163 3.86 9.08 -5.70
CA LEU A 163 4.56 7.80 -5.60
C LEU A 163 3.56 6.66 -5.79
N LEU A 164 3.99 5.63 -6.51
CA LEU A 164 3.20 4.44 -6.78
C LEU A 164 4.01 3.19 -6.42
N PHE A 165 3.42 2.30 -5.61
CA PHE A 165 3.97 0.97 -5.38
C PHE A 165 3.19 -0.04 -6.23
N LYS A 166 3.86 -0.68 -7.19
CA LYS A 166 3.27 -1.65 -8.12
C LYS A 166 4.33 -2.68 -8.52
N TYR A 167 3.94 -3.94 -8.67
CA TYR A 167 4.85 -5.02 -9.07
C TYR A 167 6.15 -5.06 -8.23
N TYR A 168 5.99 -5.01 -6.90
CA TYR A 168 7.11 -5.03 -5.93
C TYR A 168 8.17 -3.94 -6.15
N SER A 169 7.79 -2.84 -6.80
CA SER A 169 8.68 -1.74 -7.10
C SER A 169 7.99 -0.39 -6.89
N TRP A 170 8.78 0.59 -6.48
CA TRP A 170 8.34 1.98 -6.37
C TRP A 170 8.56 2.73 -7.67
N TYR A 171 7.60 3.56 -8.01
CA TYR A 171 7.60 4.44 -9.19
C TYR A 171 7.25 5.85 -8.77
N LEU A 172 7.85 6.81 -9.46
CA LEU A 172 7.48 8.23 -9.41
C LEU A 172 6.67 8.57 -10.65
N HIS A 173 5.47 9.07 -10.46
CA HIS A 173 4.72 9.76 -11.51
C HIS A 173 5.00 11.24 -11.42
N GLY A 174 5.33 11.88 -12.52
CA GLY A 174 5.66 13.30 -12.55
C GLY A 174 5.68 13.88 -13.97
N TYR A 175 5.62 15.21 -14.05
CA TYR A 175 5.73 15.94 -15.30
C TYR A 175 7.20 16.17 -15.65
N CYS A 176 7.65 15.54 -16.71
CA CYS A 176 9.02 15.67 -17.21
C CYS A 176 9.17 16.91 -18.09
N ARG A 177 9.88 17.94 -17.60
CA ARG A 177 10.06 19.20 -18.33
C ARG A 177 10.78 19.03 -19.66
N ALA A 178 11.76 18.11 -19.74
CA ALA A 178 12.50 17.83 -20.95
C ALA A 178 11.66 17.17 -22.05
N ARG A 179 10.56 16.52 -21.68
CA ARG A 179 9.65 15.84 -22.61
C ARG A 179 8.30 16.56 -22.79
N ASN A 180 8.02 17.58 -21.97
CA ASN A 180 6.75 18.28 -21.88
C ASN A 180 5.55 17.33 -21.70
N ASP A 181 5.72 16.26 -20.89
CA ASP A 181 4.73 15.20 -20.75
C ASP A 181 4.84 14.50 -19.38
N TYR A 182 3.75 13.88 -18.95
CA TYR A 182 3.73 13.04 -17.76
C TYR A 182 4.41 11.72 -18.03
N ARG A 183 5.26 11.31 -17.08
CA ARG A 183 6.03 10.08 -17.18
C ARG A 183 6.06 9.35 -15.85
N VAL A 184 6.27 8.05 -15.95
CA VAL A 184 6.49 7.17 -14.80
C VAL A 184 7.94 6.73 -14.78
N PHE A 185 8.61 6.95 -13.65
CA PHE A 185 10.01 6.64 -13.46
C PHE A 185 10.15 5.56 -12.39
N LYS A 186 10.77 4.43 -12.71
CA LYS A 186 11.09 3.39 -11.73
C LYS A 186 12.22 3.88 -10.81
N LEU A 187 12.00 3.88 -9.49
CA LEU A 187 12.97 4.46 -8.54
C LEU A 187 14.35 3.79 -8.61
N THR A 188 14.38 2.49 -8.84
CA THR A 188 15.64 1.73 -8.97
C THR A 188 16.50 2.13 -10.17
N ARG A 189 15.95 2.91 -11.11
CA ARG A 189 16.64 3.44 -12.30
C ARG A 189 16.99 4.92 -12.18
N MET A 190 16.69 5.53 -11.01
CA MET A 190 17.02 6.93 -10.70
C MET A 190 18.37 6.98 -9.96
N LEU A 191 19.27 7.83 -10.45
CA LEU A 191 20.58 8.04 -9.87
C LEU A 191 20.72 9.54 -9.53
N ASP A 192 21.51 9.87 -8.52
CA ASP A 192 21.89 11.23 -8.17
C ASP A 192 20.68 12.18 -8.01
N LEU A 193 19.66 11.73 -7.27
CA LEU A 193 18.46 12.52 -7.00
C LEU A 193 18.79 13.76 -6.17
N VAL A 194 18.41 14.93 -6.68
CA VAL A 194 18.55 16.23 -6.01
C VAL A 194 17.20 16.94 -6.02
N THR A 195 16.76 17.41 -4.88
CA THR A 195 15.63 18.35 -4.76
C THR A 195 16.18 19.75 -5.00
N LEU A 196 15.61 20.45 -5.99
CA LEU A 196 16.00 21.82 -6.31
C LEU A 196 15.29 22.80 -5.36
N THR A 197 15.81 24.02 -5.26
CA THR A 197 15.16 25.11 -4.51
C THR A 197 13.98 25.74 -5.26
N GLU A 198 13.75 25.32 -6.48
CA GLU A 198 12.68 25.80 -7.36
C GLU A 198 11.35 25.14 -7.02
N LEU A 199 10.31 25.96 -6.81
CA LEU A 199 8.93 25.52 -6.62
C LEU A 199 8.20 25.46 -7.97
N TYR A 200 7.38 24.44 -8.18
CA TYR A 200 6.46 24.42 -9.31
C TYR A 200 5.05 24.87 -8.89
N HIS A 201 4.40 25.61 -9.77
CA HIS A 201 3.06 26.17 -9.56
C HIS A 201 1.99 25.50 -10.44
N ARG A 202 2.39 24.56 -11.28
CA ARG A 202 1.48 23.81 -12.13
C ARG A 202 0.49 23.02 -11.28
N ILE A 203 -0.80 23.10 -11.65
CA ILE A 203 -1.81 22.23 -11.10
C ILE A 203 -1.78 20.94 -11.92
N HIS A 204 -1.34 19.87 -11.29
CA HIS A 204 -1.33 18.55 -11.91
C HIS A 204 -2.71 17.90 -11.79
N PRO A 205 -3.16 17.12 -12.80
CA PRO A 205 -4.37 16.32 -12.67
C PRO A 205 -4.19 15.31 -11.53
N THR A 206 -5.30 14.87 -10.95
CA THR A 206 -5.29 13.80 -9.94
C THR A 206 -4.52 12.59 -10.50
N PRO A 207 -3.64 11.96 -9.70
CA PRO A 207 -2.90 10.79 -10.17
C PRO A 207 -3.86 9.76 -10.76
N LEU A 208 -3.57 9.29 -11.95
CA LEU A 208 -4.36 8.27 -12.63
C LEU A 208 -4.36 7.00 -11.78
N GLN A 209 -5.55 6.46 -11.50
CA GLN A 209 -5.70 5.17 -10.82
C GLN A 209 -5.16 4.01 -11.69
N ASP A 210 -5.15 4.21 -13.01
CA ASP A 210 -4.57 3.29 -13.99
C ASP A 210 -3.35 3.91 -14.68
N ILE A 211 -2.21 3.82 -14.01
CA ILE A 211 -0.94 4.00 -14.70
C ILE A 211 -0.63 2.68 -15.41
N SER A 212 -0.98 2.58 -16.67
CA SER A 212 -0.47 1.51 -17.53
C SER A 212 1.02 1.75 -17.70
N LEU A 213 1.83 0.85 -17.16
CA LEU A 213 3.23 0.78 -17.53
C LEU A 213 3.23 0.22 -18.95
N ASP A 214 3.55 1.07 -19.92
CA ASP A 214 3.62 0.69 -21.35
C ASP A 214 4.80 -0.27 -21.53
N TYR A 215 4.51 -1.56 -21.45
CA TYR A 215 5.41 -2.60 -21.87
C TYR A 215 5.05 -2.96 -23.32
N GLN A 216 6.02 -2.88 -24.22
CA GLN A 216 5.85 -3.37 -25.58
C GLN A 216 5.58 -4.87 -25.51
N LYS A 217 4.37 -5.27 -25.90
CA LYS A 217 3.98 -6.68 -25.99
C LYS A 217 4.59 -7.27 -27.25
N GLU A 218 5.62 -8.08 -27.10
CA GLU A 218 5.93 -9.09 -28.12
C GLU A 218 5.06 -10.31 -27.81
N GLU A 219 4.27 -10.76 -28.79
CA GLU A 219 3.29 -11.83 -28.60
C GLU A 219 3.97 -13.22 -28.69
N ILE A 220 4.22 -13.84 -27.54
CA ILE A 220 4.28 -15.30 -27.47
C ILE A 220 2.94 -15.80 -26.90
N VAL A 221 2.31 -16.74 -27.61
CA VAL A 221 0.95 -17.24 -27.32
C VAL A 221 0.93 -18.24 -26.14
N GLY A 222 2.00 -18.37 -25.39
CA GLY A 222 2.11 -19.26 -24.24
C GLY A 222 3.45 -19.99 -24.19
N ALA A 223 3.73 -20.61 -23.05
CA ALA A 223 4.93 -21.43 -22.87
C ALA A 223 4.67 -22.62 -21.96
N VAL A 224 5.37 -23.73 -22.19
CA VAL A 224 5.38 -24.89 -21.30
C VAL A 224 6.82 -25.09 -20.82
N LEU A 225 6.98 -25.00 -19.50
CA LEU A 225 8.26 -25.12 -18.81
C LEU A 225 8.28 -26.37 -17.96
N HIS A 226 9.39 -27.07 -17.94
CA HIS A 226 9.61 -28.25 -17.12
C HIS A 226 10.76 -28.00 -16.14
N PHE A 227 10.49 -28.20 -14.85
CA PHE A 227 11.42 -27.91 -13.75
C PHE A 227 11.88 -29.20 -13.05
N SER A 228 13.14 -29.27 -12.73
CA SER A 228 13.71 -30.35 -11.92
C SER A 228 13.19 -30.31 -10.48
N GLY A 229 13.23 -31.43 -9.77
CA GLY A 229 12.84 -31.51 -8.36
C GLY A 229 13.63 -30.58 -7.42
N ARG A 230 14.81 -30.08 -7.84
CA ARG A 230 15.65 -29.17 -7.03
C ARG A 230 15.17 -27.73 -7.04
N SER A 231 14.38 -27.32 -8.03
CA SER A 231 13.95 -25.94 -8.21
C SER A 231 12.45 -25.71 -7.95
N LEU A 232 11.73 -26.68 -7.39
CA LEU A 232 10.27 -26.62 -7.22
C LEU A 232 9.81 -25.41 -6.42
N ALA A 233 10.42 -25.13 -5.26
CA ALA A 233 10.04 -23.99 -4.43
C ALA A 233 10.19 -22.67 -5.20
N HIS A 234 11.33 -22.47 -5.86
CA HIS A 234 11.59 -21.28 -6.66
C HIS A 234 10.63 -21.18 -7.86
N ALA A 235 10.32 -22.30 -8.53
CA ALA A 235 9.33 -22.30 -9.61
C ALA A 235 7.93 -21.95 -9.13
N LEU A 236 7.52 -22.43 -7.95
CA LEU A 236 6.23 -22.08 -7.33
C LEU A 236 6.15 -20.60 -6.98
N ASP A 237 7.22 -20.01 -6.47
CA ASP A 237 7.28 -18.57 -6.12
C ASP A 237 7.21 -17.68 -7.37
N CYS A 238 7.90 -18.06 -8.45
CA CYS A 238 7.94 -17.28 -9.68
C CYS A 238 6.66 -17.40 -10.53
N PHE A 239 6.06 -18.59 -10.56
CA PHE A 239 4.90 -18.91 -11.41
C PHE A 239 3.65 -19.28 -10.58
N TYR A 240 3.38 -18.52 -9.50
CA TYR A 240 2.31 -18.86 -8.55
C TYR A 240 0.91 -18.88 -9.18
N ALA A 241 0.64 -18.01 -10.16
CA ALA A 241 -0.67 -17.85 -10.81
C ALA A 241 -0.88 -18.78 -12.00
N GLU A 242 0.14 -19.50 -12.44
CA GLU A 242 0.10 -20.31 -13.65
C GLU A 242 -0.38 -21.74 -13.38
N ASN A 243 -0.83 -22.44 -14.43
CA ASN A 243 -1.23 -23.85 -14.33
C ASN A 243 -0.02 -24.73 -14.08
N LYS A 244 -0.12 -25.60 -13.06
CA LYS A 244 0.96 -26.45 -12.57
C LYS A 244 0.55 -27.91 -12.54
N CYS A 245 1.44 -28.78 -12.98
CA CYS A 245 1.27 -30.23 -12.89
C CYS A 245 2.52 -30.83 -12.24
N PHE A 246 2.36 -31.43 -11.07
CA PHE A 246 3.42 -32.22 -10.44
C PHE A 246 3.44 -33.62 -11.09
N ASN A 247 4.60 -33.99 -11.59
CA ASN A 247 4.81 -35.26 -12.25
C ASN A 247 5.16 -36.37 -11.22
N GLU A 248 4.94 -37.64 -11.59
CA GLU A 248 5.23 -38.79 -10.71
C GLU A 248 6.72 -38.95 -10.39
N ASP A 249 7.58 -38.44 -11.23
CA ASP A 249 9.04 -38.45 -11.05
C ASP A 249 9.58 -37.33 -10.15
N GLY A 250 8.69 -36.54 -9.54
CA GLY A 250 9.04 -35.44 -8.66
C GLY A 250 9.43 -34.13 -9.37
N THR A 251 9.18 -34.03 -10.67
CA THR A 251 9.37 -32.80 -11.46
C THR A 251 8.09 -31.98 -11.52
N LEU A 252 8.15 -30.75 -12.05
CA LEU A 252 7.01 -29.85 -12.19
C LEU A 252 6.91 -29.31 -13.62
N THR A 253 5.72 -29.40 -14.19
CA THR A 253 5.40 -28.75 -15.46
C THR A 253 4.52 -27.55 -15.22
N VAL A 254 4.93 -26.38 -15.74
CA VAL A 254 4.19 -25.11 -15.66
C VAL A 254 3.75 -24.69 -17.05
N THR A 255 2.45 -24.41 -17.20
CA THR A 255 1.88 -23.90 -18.45
C THR A 255 1.50 -22.45 -18.30
N ILE A 256 2.17 -21.59 -19.05
CA ILE A 256 1.94 -20.14 -19.09
C ILE A 256 1.04 -19.85 -20.29
N THR A 257 -0.14 -19.25 -20.05
CA THR A 257 -1.12 -19.00 -21.11
C THR A 257 -0.94 -17.64 -21.78
N ASN A 258 -0.47 -16.63 -21.03
CA ASN A 258 -0.26 -15.27 -21.54
C ASN A 258 0.99 -14.66 -20.89
N PRO A 259 2.19 -14.92 -21.39
CA PRO A 259 3.38 -14.24 -20.86
C PRO A 259 3.31 -12.76 -21.16
N SER A 260 3.34 -11.93 -20.12
CA SER A 260 3.22 -10.48 -20.24
C SER A 260 4.39 -9.82 -20.98
N GLU A 261 5.56 -10.46 -21.02
CA GLU A 261 6.79 -10.00 -21.69
C GLU A 261 7.72 -11.18 -21.98
N VAL A 262 8.12 -11.32 -23.22
CA VAL A 262 9.04 -12.38 -23.65
C VAL A 262 10.42 -12.22 -23.03
N GLU A 263 10.94 -11.00 -22.98
CA GLU A 263 12.25 -10.72 -22.37
C GLU A 263 12.28 -11.08 -20.90
N TRP A 264 11.22 -10.70 -20.15
CA TRP A 264 11.08 -11.08 -18.75
C TRP A 264 11.07 -12.60 -18.57
N LEU A 265 10.31 -13.31 -19.42
CA LEU A 265 10.23 -14.77 -19.35
C LEU A 265 11.58 -15.42 -19.62
N VAL A 266 12.31 -14.95 -20.62
CA VAL A 266 13.68 -15.44 -20.93
C VAL A 266 14.63 -15.17 -19.77
N GLU A 267 14.59 -13.99 -19.15
CA GLU A 267 15.42 -13.66 -17.99
C GLU A 267 15.07 -14.54 -16.78
N MET A 268 13.77 -14.76 -16.56
CA MET A 268 13.29 -15.63 -15.50
C MET A 268 13.75 -17.08 -15.71
N ILE A 269 13.61 -17.63 -16.91
CA ILE A 269 14.08 -18.98 -17.26
C ILE A 269 15.59 -19.09 -17.01
N LEU A 270 16.39 -18.13 -17.45
CA LEU A 270 17.84 -18.14 -17.24
C LEU A 270 18.23 -18.13 -15.75
N SER A 271 17.39 -17.59 -14.86
CA SER A 271 17.66 -17.60 -13.42
C SER A 271 17.61 -18.98 -12.78
N PHE A 272 16.97 -19.95 -13.42
CA PHE A 272 16.91 -21.35 -12.98
C PHE A 272 18.12 -22.19 -13.42
N GLY A 273 18.96 -21.65 -14.32
CA GLY A 273 20.14 -22.36 -14.80
C GLY A 273 19.79 -23.68 -15.50
N GLU A 274 20.38 -24.79 -15.03
CA GLU A 274 20.15 -26.13 -15.57
C GLU A 274 18.87 -26.82 -15.10
N ASP A 275 18.15 -26.21 -14.16
CA ASP A 275 16.98 -26.80 -13.50
C ASP A 275 15.66 -26.55 -14.22
N VAL A 276 15.69 -25.93 -15.41
CA VAL A 276 14.51 -25.68 -16.23
C VAL A 276 14.74 -26.02 -17.70
N GLU A 277 13.74 -26.63 -18.32
CA GLU A 277 13.67 -26.88 -19.75
C GLU A 277 12.41 -26.21 -20.33
N VAL A 278 12.57 -25.51 -21.47
CA VAL A 278 11.44 -25.01 -22.26
C VAL A 278 10.95 -26.15 -23.16
N LEU A 279 9.74 -26.63 -22.92
CA LEU A 279 9.13 -27.67 -23.79
C LEU A 279 8.50 -27.01 -25.01
N GLU A 280 7.78 -25.91 -24.83
CA GLU A 280 7.08 -25.13 -25.85
C GLU A 280 7.15 -23.64 -25.55
N PRO A 281 7.13 -22.73 -26.54
CA PRO A 281 7.22 -22.97 -27.96
C PRO A 281 8.70 -23.12 -28.43
N LEU A 282 8.87 -23.59 -29.64
CA LEU A 282 10.23 -23.80 -30.25
C LEU A 282 10.98 -22.46 -30.41
N GLU A 283 10.26 -21.38 -30.69
CA GLU A 283 10.80 -20.02 -30.82
C GLU A 283 11.47 -19.54 -29.51
N LEU A 284 10.83 -19.74 -28.37
CA LEU A 284 11.39 -19.44 -27.07
C LEU A 284 12.64 -20.26 -26.77
N ARG A 285 12.62 -21.55 -27.12
CA ARG A 285 13.79 -22.44 -26.99
C ARG A 285 14.98 -21.95 -27.82
N LYS A 286 14.75 -21.49 -29.07
CA LYS A 286 15.77 -20.90 -29.92
C LYS A 286 16.35 -19.62 -29.34
N MET A 287 15.50 -18.70 -28.90
CA MET A 287 15.92 -17.45 -28.27
C MET A 287 16.78 -17.69 -27.03
N LEU A 288 16.36 -18.65 -26.18
CA LEU A 288 17.12 -19.03 -25.00
C LEU A 288 18.48 -19.61 -25.36
N LYS A 289 18.54 -20.52 -26.32
CA LYS A 289 19.79 -21.13 -26.82
C LYS A 289 20.76 -20.06 -27.33
N ASP A 290 20.31 -19.15 -28.18
CA ASP A 290 21.14 -18.06 -28.72
C ASP A 290 21.69 -17.16 -27.60
N LYS A 291 20.88 -16.92 -26.56
CA LYS A 291 21.30 -16.10 -25.41
C LYS A 291 22.35 -16.83 -24.57
N ILE A 292 22.16 -18.11 -24.31
CA ILE A 292 23.13 -18.97 -23.60
C ILE A 292 24.46 -19.04 -24.36
N GLU A 293 24.45 -19.26 -25.70
CA GLU A 293 25.66 -19.27 -26.52
C GLU A 293 26.40 -17.91 -26.45
N LYS A 294 25.68 -16.78 -26.52
CA LYS A 294 26.29 -15.47 -26.35
C LYS A 294 26.85 -15.26 -24.93
N MET A 295 26.23 -15.82 -23.92
CA MET A 295 26.76 -15.78 -22.54
C MET A 295 28.04 -16.64 -22.45
N LEU A 296 28.05 -17.87 -22.95
CA LEU A 296 29.17 -18.77 -22.93
C LEU A 296 30.39 -18.13 -23.60
N ASN A 297 30.21 -17.45 -24.72
CA ASN A 297 31.28 -16.80 -25.46
C ASN A 297 31.93 -15.62 -24.69
N ARG A 298 31.34 -15.15 -23.60
CA ARG A 298 31.95 -14.14 -22.71
C ARG A 298 32.88 -14.75 -21.66
N TYR A 299 32.83 -16.05 -21.47
CA TYR A 299 33.68 -16.78 -20.53
C TYR A 299 34.63 -17.68 -21.36
N PRO A 300 35.75 -17.13 -21.89
CA PRO A 300 36.72 -17.95 -22.59
C PRO A 300 37.23 -19.06 -21.66
N GLN A 301 37.50 -20.24 -22.21
CA GLN A 301 38.01 -21.38 -21.44
C GLN A 301 39.26 -20.93 -20.67
N VAL A 302 39.24 -21.15 -19.35
CA VAL A 302 40.41 -21.02 -18.48
C VAL A 302 41.31 -22.22 -18.65
#